data_9ad1e89115ce7b418648b55f5d99eb7d
#
_entry.id   9ad1e89115ce7b418648b55f5d99eb7d
#
_cell.length_a   1.000
_cell.length_b   1.000
_cell.length_c   1.000
_cell.angle_alpha   90.00
_cell.angle_beta   90.00
_cell.angle_gamma   90.00
#
_symmetry.space_group_name_H-M   'P 1'
#
loop_
_entity.id
_entity.type
_entity.pdbx_description
1 polymer ?
#
loop_
_entity_poly.entity_id
_entity_poly.type
_entity_poly.pdbx_seq_one_letter_code
_entity_poly.pdbx_strand_id
1 'polypeptide(L)'
;MTTFKGAMRSYGAAVRRMEREQQRQAREAAKRFKEQQKLQEIENAQQAVSDWESYVETIQSVHKNCTDPIDWKQIEETEKPNEPILETKNEVIAKNKLASFKPSFFDKVFGSTQKKINRLSQQVEQAQQKDQKEFDIAYKNYLDELNNWNELQEISAGIKKKDPESYKNALQYFDPFSDIGELGTTISFNFEENHIDIDLHVNSLDVIPDYELRQTSTGKLSKKNIPKTRYNELYQDHICSASMRIAREVFAYLPIDYARINAMAKIVNTKTGHLEEQPILSVIFPPQTIESLNLETIDPSDSMQNFVHNMNFNKTKGFSVIEKVELQK
;
A
#
# COMPACT_ATOMS: atom_id res chain seq x y z
N MET A 1 10.46 84.90 3.73
CA MET A 1 9.61 84.45 4.87
C MET A 1 8.43 83.67 4.28
N THR A 2 8.43 82.37 4.37
CA THR A 2 7.27 81.57 4.00
C THR A 2 6.17 81.80 5.04
N THR A 3 5.06 82.38 4.62
CA THR A 3 3.93 82.66 5.51
C THR A 3 3.37 81.36 6.06
N PHE A 4 2.95 81.38 7.36
CA PHE A 4 2.32 80.22 8.05
C PHE A 4 1.22 79.56 7.21
N LYS A 5 0.43 80.36 6.46
CA LYS A 5 -0.55 79.86 5.50
C LYS A 5 0.08 78.99 4.33
N GLY A 6 1.29 79.31 3.87
CA GLY A 6 2.01 78.55 2.84
C GLY A 6 2.51 77.22 3.35
N ALA A 7 3.02 77.18 4.59
CA ALA A 7 3.45 75.97 5.25
C ALA A 7 2.28 74.96 5.52
N MET A 8 1.12 75.44 5.96
CA MET A 8 -0.10 74.67 6.14
C MET A 8 -0.65 74.09 4.82
N ARG A 9 -0.57 74.86 3.71
CA ARG A 9 -0.97 74.34 2.37
C ARG A 9 -0.03 73.28 1.84
N SER A 10 1.30 73.44 2.04
CA SER A 10 2.29 72.41 1.62
C SER A 10 2.17 71.12 2.45
N TYR A 11 1.91 71.23 3.77
CA TYR A 11 1.66 70.08 4.64
C TYR A 11 0.39 69.30 4.22
N GLY A 12 -0.72 69.99 4.01
CA GLY A 12 -1.95 69.36 3.51
C GLY A 12 -1.85 68.76 2.12
N ALA A 13 -0.97 69.31 1.25
CA ALA A 13 -0.66 68.67 -0.04
C ALA A 13 0.19 67.41 0.11
N ALA A 14 1.14 67.39 1.06
CA ALA A 14 1.97 66.23 1.35
C ALA A 14 1.13 65.08 1.95
N VAL A 15 0.26 65.38 2.89
CA VAL A 15 -0.67 64.42 3.48
C VAL A 15 -1.57 63.77 2.41
N ARG A 16 -2.18 64.60 1.54
CA ARG A 16 -3.00 64.07 0.43
C ARG A 16 -2.21 63.26 -0.61
N ARG A 17 -0.91 63.52 -0.78
CA ARG A 17 -0.05 62.67 -1.60
C ARG A 17 0.20 61.31 -0.94
N MET A 18 0.53 61.30 0.36
CA MET A 18 0.73 60.06 1.11
C MET A 18 -0.54 59.19 1.15
N GLU A 19 -1.71 59.81 1.40
CA GLU A 19 -2.99 59.08 1.37
C GLU A 19 -3.27 58.47 -0.01
N ARG A 20 -3.02 59.17 -1.11
CA ARG A 20 -3.18 58.62 -2.47
C ARG A 20 -2.18 57.49 -2.77
N GLU A 21 -0.97 57.61 -2.26
CA GLU A 21 0.06 56.58 -2.44
C GLU A 21 -0.26 55.33 -1.62
N GLN A 22 -0.73 55.48 -0.38
CA GLN A 22 -1.24 54.36 0.44
C GLN A 22 -2.46 53.69 -0.20
N GLN A 23 -3.40 54.42 -0.74
CA GLN A 23 -4.56 53.87 -1.46
C GLN A 23 -4.15 53.12 -2.72
N ARG A 24 -3.13 53.65 -3.46
CA ARG A 24 -2.58 52.95 -4.65
C ARG A 24 -1.91 51.64 -4.26
N GLN A 25 -1.05 51.65 -3.24
CA GLN A 25 -0.38 50.46 -2.71
C GLN A 25 -1.39 49.43 -2.20
N ALA A 26 -2.42 49.86 -1.48
CA ALA A 26 -3.48 48.94 -1.02
C ALA A 26 -4.26 48.33 -2.16
N ARG A 27 -4.56 49.10 -3.25
CA ARG A 27 -5.21 48.55 -4.44
C ARG A 27 -4.30 47.55 -5.21
N GLU A 28 -3.01 47.82 -5.33
CA GLU A 28 -2.02 46.92 -5.96
C GLU A 28 -1.85 45.65 -5.13
N ALA A 29 -1.78 45.76 -3.79
CA ALA A 29 -1.71 44.60 -2.91
C ALA A 29 -2.98 43.71 -2.99
N ALA A 30 -4.16 44.34 -3.00
CA ALA A 30 -5.42 43.64 -3.18
C ALA A 30 -5.53 42.94 -4.57
N LYS A 31 -4.99 43.57 -5.62
CA LYS A 31 -4.93 42.96 -6.95
C LYS A 31 -4.01 41.71 -6.97
N ARG A 32 -2.79 41.86 -6.43
CA ARG A 32 -1.82 40.72 -6.32
C ARG A 32 -2.40 39.58 -5.50
N PHE A 33 -3.07 39.86 -4.38
CA PHE A 33 -3.72 38.82 -3.57
C PHE A 33 -4.80 38.07 -4.35
N LYS A 34 -5.66 38.78 -5.11
CA LYS A 34 -6.67 38.17 -5.98
C LYS A 34 -6.04 37.30 -7.10
N GLU A 35 -4.94 37.77 -7.68
CA GLU A 35 -4.20 37.03 -8.69
C GLU A 35 -3.59 35.74 -8.10
N GLN A 36 -3.00 35.83 -6.90
CA GLN A 36 -2.47 34.65 -6.20
C GLN A 36 -3.57 33.66 -5.83
N GLN A 37 -4.72 34.11 -5.30
CA GLN A 37 -5.86 33.23 -5.03
C GLN A 37 -6.33 32.51 -6.29
N LYS A 38 -6.43 33.23 -7.42
CA LYS A 38 -6.83 32.64 -8.69
C LYS A 38 -5.84 31.59 -9.20
N LEU A 39 -4.54 31.85 -9.06
CA LEU A 39 -3.50 30.87 -9.42
C LEU A 39 -3.62 29.62 -8.54
N GLN A 40 -3.80 29.79 -7.23
CA GLN A 40 -3.98 28.68 -6.30
C GLN A 40 -5.24 27.84 -6.61
N GLU A 41 -6.35 28.49 -6.98
CA GLU A 41 -7.57 27.78 -7.41
C GLU A 41 -7.33 26.96 -8.70
N ILE A 42 -6.54 27.50 -9.65
CA ILE A 42 -6.18 26.81 -10.90
C ILE A 42 -5.29 25.60 -10.61
N GLU A 43 -4.28 25.75 -9.77
CA GLU A 43 -3.37 24.67 -9.37
C GLU A 43 -4.12 23.56 -8.63
N ASN A 44 -4.99 23.93 -7.66
CA ASN A 44 -5.81 22.96 -6.94
C ASN A 44 -6.78 22.21 -7.87
N ALA A 45 -7.34 22.90 -8.86
CA ALA A 45 -8.21 22.28 -9.84
C ALA A 45 -7.44 21.29 -10.75
N GLN A 46 -6.23 21.64 -11.16
CA GLN A 46 -5.36 20.79 -11.96
C GLN A 46 -4.95 19.54 -11.17
N GLN A 47 -4.56 19.70 -9.91
CA GLN A 47 -4.21 18.58 -9.04
C GLN A 47 -5.40 17.63 -8.85
N ALA A 48 -6.60 18.15 -8.56
CA ALA A 48 -7.80 17.33 -8.39
C ALA A 48 -8.16 16.53 -9.66
N VAL A 49 -7.94 17.10 -10.85
CA VAL A 49 -8.15 16.38 -12.13
C VAL A 49 -7.10 15.28 -12.29
N SER A 50 -5.83 15.59 -12.03
CA SER A 50 -4.74 14.62 -12.11
C SER A 50 -4.95 13.44 -11.14
N ASP A 51 -5.36 13.72 -9.90
CA ASP A 51 -5.65 12.69 -8.89
C ASP A 51 -6.83 11.80 -9.34
N TRP A 52 -7.86 12.39 -9.93
CA TRP A 52 -8.99 11.65 -10.46
C TRP A 52 -8.59 10.76 -11.65
N GLU A 53 -7.81 11.28 -12.60
CA GLU A 53 -7.30 10.54 -13.76
C GLU A 53 -6.42 9.36 -13.30
N SER A 54 -5.53 9.60 -12.34
CA SER A 54 -4.67 8.56 -11.75
C SER A 54 -5.50 7.48 -11.03
N TYR A 55 -6.57 7.87 -10.34
CA TYR A 55 -7.47 6.92 -9.71
C TYR A 55 -8.17 6.03 -10.76
N VAL A 56 -8.71 6.64 -11.83
CA VAL A 56 -9.36 5.89 -12.92
C VAL A 56 -8.36 4.94 -13.59
N GLU A 57 -7.14 5.39 -13.85
CA GLU A 57 -6.08 4.54 -14.39
C GLU A 57 -5.78 3.37 -13.44
N THR A 58 -5.68 3.62 -12.15
CA THR A 58 -5.41 2.59 -11.13
C THR A 58 -6.49 1.50 -11.17
N ILE A 59 -7.78 1.86 -11.16
CA ILE A 59 -8.86 0.85 -11.15
C ILE A 59 -8.93 0.03 -12.45
N GLN A 60 -8.47 0.59 -13.59
CA GLN A 60 -8.42 -0.12 -14.87
C GLN A 60 -7.13 -0.96 -15.04
N SER A 61 -6.06 -0.64 -14.28
CA SER A 61 -4.73 -1.24 -14.46
C SER A 61 -4.26 -2.08 -13.25
N VAL A 62 -5.18 -2.48 -12.38
CA VAL A 62 -4.87 -3.30 -11.19
C VAL A 62 -4.06 -4.56 -11.52
N HIS A 63 -4.29 -5.15 -12.70
CA HIS A 63 -3.59 -6.35 -13.20
C HIS A 63 -2.10 -6.14 -13.45
N LYS A 64 -1.59 -4.91 -13.55
CA LYS A 64 -0.16 -4.62 -13.76
C LYS A 64 0.67 -4.86 -12.52
N ASN A 65 0.11 -4.59 -11.34
CA ASN A 65 0.78 -4.77 -10.07
C ASN A 65 0.63 -6.22 -9.61
N CYS A 66 1.75 -6.92 -9.46
CA CYS A 66 1.78 -8.29 -8.96
C CYS A 66 3.14 -8.57 -8.32
N THR A 67 3.14 -9.44 -7.31
CA THR A 67 4.35 -9.91 -6.64
C THR A 67 5.17 -10.80 -7.59
N ASP A 68 6.51 -10.76 -7.47
CA ASP A 68 7.39 -11.71 -8.16
C ASP A 68 7.17 -13.12 -7.62
N PRO A 69 7.28 -14.16 -8.48
CA PRO A 69 7.08 -15.55 -8.06
C PRO A 69 8.03 -15.97 -6.92
N ILE A 70 7.48 -16.66 -5.93
CA ILE A 70 8.23 -17.20 -4.79
C ILE A 70 9.00 -18.42 -5.23
N ASP A 71 10.30 -18.43 -4.98
CA ASP A 71 11.14 -19.61 -5.14
C ASP A 71 11.09 -20.49 -3.88
N TRP A 72 10.15 -21.42 -3.84
CA TRP A 72 9.98 -22.36 -2.73
C TRP A 72 11.19 -23.25 -2.52
N LYS A 73 11.98 -23.53 -3.57
CA LYS A 73 13.20 -24.29 -3.45
C LYS A 73 14.28 -23.49 -2.71
N GLN A 74 14.41 -22.21 -3.00
CA GLN A 74 15.33 -21.33 -2.27
C GLN A 74 14.93 -21.23 -0.79
N ILE A 75 13.63 -21.19 -0.48
CA ILE A 75 13.15 -21.22 0.90
C ILE A 75 13.52 -22.53 1.60
N GLU A 76 13.31 -23.67 0.96
CA GLU A 76 13.69 -25.00 1.48
C GLU A 76 15.21 -25.09 1.78
N GLU A 77 16.04 -24.43 0.98
CA GLU A 77 17.50 -24.42 1.11
C GLU A 77 18.03 -23.40 2.14
N THR A 78 17.16 -22.59 2.75
CA THR A 78 17.61 -21.61 3.76
C THR A 78 18.11 -22.28 5.02
N GLU A 79 19.26 -21.83 5.51
CA GLU A 79 19.84 -22.35 6.75
C GLU A 79 19.00 -21.92 7.97
N LYS A 80 18.93 -22.82 8.95
CA LYS A 80 18.29 -22.51 10.23
C LYS A 80 19.03 -21.37 10.92
N PRO A 81 18.29 -20.39 11.51
CA PRO A 81 18.91 -19.31 12.27
C PRO A 81 19.83 -19.82 13.39
N ASN A 82 20.97 -19.14 13.57
CA ASN A 82 21.94 -19.52 14.60
C ASN A 82 21.52 -18.95 15.96
N GLU A 83 21.51 -19.80 16.98
CA GLU A 83 21.25 -19.37 18.36
C GLU A 83 22.33 -18.42 18.85
N PRO A 84 21.98 -17.23 19.37
CA PRO A 84 22.96 -16.28 19.88
C PRO A 84 23.63 -16.80 21.14
N ILE A 85 24.93 -16.46 21.32
CA ILE A 85 25.71 -16.79 22.48
C ILE A 85 25.85 -15.54 23.34
N LEU A 86 25.74 -15.67 24.64
CA LEU A 86 26.02 -14.57 25.59
C LEU A 86 27.48 -14.08 25.46
N GLU A 87 27.64 -12.91 24.87
CA GLU A 87 28.96 -12.25 24.80
C GLU A 87 29.15 -11.36 26.02
N THR A 88 30.28 -11.56 26.73
CA THR A 88 30.61 -10.78 27.92
C THR A 88 31.62 -9.67 27.64
N LYS A 89 31.52 -9.02 26.49
CA LYS A 89 32.48 -7.99 26.01
C LYS A 89 32.56 -6.79 26.95
N ASN A 90 31.40 -6.24 27.35
CA ASN A 90 31.38 -5.07 28.24
C ASN A 90 31.89 -5.41 29.64
N GLU A 91 31.51 -6.59 30.16
CA GLU A 91 31.98 -7.10 31.45
C GLU A 91 33.51 -7.28 31.49
N VAL A 92 34.07 -7.93 30.45
CA VAL A 92 35.53 -8.14 30.32
C VAL A 92 36.28 -6.81 30.31
N ILE A 93 35.79 -5.82 29.55
CA ILE A 93 36.40 -4.48 29.52
C ILE A 93 36.35 -3.83 30.92
N ALA A 94 35.23 -3.90 31.61
CA ALA A 94 35.04 -3.31 32.92
C ALA A 94 35.91 -4.03 34.00
N LYS A 95 35.96 -5.36 33.96
CA LYS A 95 36.87 -6.17 34.83
C LYS A 95 38.32 -5.83 34.62
N ASN A 96 38.77 -5.68 33.36
CA ASN A 96 40.16 -5.30 33.07
C ASN A 96 40.47 -3.88 33.58
N LYS A 97 39.54 -2.94 33.52
CA LYS A 97 39.70 -1.60 34.13
C LYS A 97 39.83 -1.68 35.65
N LEU A 98 39.03 -2.49 36.30
CA LEU A 98 39.11 -2.70 37.76
C LEU A 98 40.44 -3.37 38.14
N ALA A 99 40.84 -4.42 37.43
CA ALA A 99 42.08 -5.15 37.71
C ALA A 99 43.34 -4.30 37.45
N SER A 100 43.31 -3.42 36.45
CA SER A 100 44.43 -2.53 36.12
C SER A 100 44.50 -1.26 36.98
N PHE A 101 43.48 -1.04 37.85
CA PHE A 101 43.42 0.16 38.67
C PHE A 101 44.55 0.19 39.72
N LYS A 102 45.39 1.21 39.63
CA LYS A 102 46.45 1.49 40.64
C LYS A 102 46.15 2.83 41.32
N PRO A 103 45.94 2.83 42.66
CA PRO A 103 45.66 4.09 43.35
C PRO A 103 46.85 5.05 43.25
N SER A 104 46.59 6.30 42.88
CA SER A 104 47.61 7.34 42.86
C SER A 104 48.02 7.76 44.31
N PHE A 105 49.09 8.48 44.43
CA PHE A 105 49.55 9.03 45.74
C PHE A 105 48.43 9.89 46.38
N PHE A 106 47.76 10.71 45.61
CA PHE A 106 46.62 11.54 46.06
C PHE A 106 45.42 10.71 46.51
N ASP A 107 45.13 9.59 45.87
CA ASP A 107 44.03 8.70 46.28
C ASP A 107 44.27 8.09 47.67
N LYS A 108 45.54 7.81 47.99
CA LYS A 108 45.98 7.29 49.32
C LYS A 108 45.87 8.36 50.38
N VAL A 109 46.38 9.59 50.10
CA VAL A 109 46.37 10.71 51.02
C VAL A 109 44.98 11.20 51.38
N PHE A 110 44.02 11.30 50.34
CA PHE A 110 42.67 11.78 50.54
C PHE A 110 41.67 10.65 50.82
N GLY A 111 42.09 9.39 51.01
CA GLY A 111 41.21 8.28 51.33
C GLY A 111 40.18 7.93 50.23
N SER A 112 40.41 8.38 48.99
CA SER A 112 39.46 8.18 47.87
C SER A 112 39.59 6.83 47.17
N THR A 113 40.59 6.01 47.51
CA THR A 113 40.86 4.70 46.88
C THR A 113 39.66 3.78 46.95
N GLN A 114 39.01 3.61 48.10
CA GLN A 114 37.88 2.71 48.28
C GLN A 114 36.65 3.19 47.48
N LYS A 115 36.42 4.49 47.40
CA LYS A 115 35.34 5.08 46.63
C LYS A 115 35.51 4.82 45.12
N LYS A 116 36.77 4.87 44.62
CA LYS A 116 37.09 4.57 43.22
C LYS A 116 36.93 3.08 42.92
N ILE A 117 37.37 2.19 43.80
CA ILE A 117 37.18 0.75 43.67
C ILE A 117 35.68 0.41 43.63
N ASN A 118 34.89 0.94 44.56
CA ASN A 118 33.45 0.71 44.60
C ASN A 118 32.77 1.18 43.29
N ARG A 119 33.16 2.33 42.74
CA ARG A 119 32.68 2.84 41.47
C ARG A 119 33.04 1.91 40.29
N LEU A 120 34.27 1.40 40.25
CA LEU A 120 34.68 0.44 39.22
C LEU A 120 33.96 -0.89 39.35
N SER A 121 33.71 -1.39 40.58
CA SER A 121 32.88 -2.57 40.81
C SER A 121 31.43 -2.38 40.32
N GLN A 122 30.83 -1.22 40.62
CA GLN A 122 29.50 -0.88 40.07
C GLN A 122 29.50 -0.84 38.53
N GLN A 123 30.59 -0.36 37.90
CA GLN A 123 30.71 -0.39 36.43
C GLN A 123 30.76 -1.82 35.87
N VAL A 124 31.37 -2.78 36.62
CA VAL A 124 31.35 -4.20 36.24
C VAL A 124 29.94 -4.75 36.29
N GLU A 125 29.17 -4.47 37.35
CA GLU A 125 27.78 -4.90 37.47
C GLU A 125 26.89 -4.29 36.35
N GLN A 126 27.08 -3.01 36.06
CA GLN A 126 26.37 -2.34 34.96
C GLN A 126 26.74 -2.93 33.59
N ALA A 127 28.01 -3.30 33.41
CA ALA A 127 28.50 -3.94 32.19
C ALA A 127 27.88 -5.35 32.01
N GLN A 128 27.80 -6.14 33.10
CA GLN A 128 27.12 -7.44 33.11
C GLN A 128 25.64 -7.31 32.74
N GLN A 129 24.96 -6.35 33.36
CA GLN A 129 23.53 -6.09 33.04
C GLN A 129 23.33 -5.65 31.59
N LYS A 130 24.33 -4.93 31.04
CA LYS A 130 24.29 -4.52 29.64
C LYS A 130 24.47 -5.72 28.70
N ASP A 131 25.50 -6.56 28.96
CA ASP A 131 25.72 -7.78 28.18
C ASP A 131 24.50 -8.71 28.22
N GLN A 132 23.86 -8.87 29.39
CA GLN A 132 22.62 -9.66 29.53
C GLN A 132 21.46 -9.07 28.74
N LYS A 133 21.25 -7.76 28.79
CA LYS A 133 20.17 -7.12 28.01
C LYS A 133 20.37 -7.24 26.51
N GLU A 134 21.61 -7.10 26.04
CA GLU A 134 21.96 -7.29 24.62
C GLU A 134 21.67 -8.73 24.18
N PHE A 135 22.02 -9.71 25.02
CA PHE A 135 21.72 -11.11 24.77
C PHE A 135 20.20 -11.38 24.77
N ASP A 136 19.45 -10.85 25.75
CA ASP A 136 17.99 -11.06 25.84
C ASP A 136 17.27 -10.55 24.59
N ILE A 137 17.72 -9.40 24.05
CA ILE A 137 17.19 -8.84 22.79
C ILE A 137 17.55 -9.74 21.60
N ALA A 138 18.82 -10.16 21.52
CA ALA A 138 19.29 -11.03 20.44
C ALA A 138 18.57 -12.39 20.46
N TYR A 139 18.35 -12.95 21.66
CA TYR A 139 17.68 -14.22 21.85
C TYR A 139 16.19 -14.13 21.48
N LYS A 140 15.53 -13.02 21.81
CA LYS A 140 14.15 -12.78 21.39
C LYS A 140 14.05 -12.72 19.86
N ASN A 141 14.90 -11.94 19.20
CA ASN A 141 14.93 -11.86 17.74
C ASN A 141 15.19 -13.23 17.10
N TYR A 142 16.11 -13.99 17.67
CA TYR A 142 16.36 -15.37 17.22
C TYR A 142 15.11 -16.27 17.31
N LEU A 143 14.35 -16.18 18.39
CA LEU A 143 13.12 -16.95 18.53
C LEU A 143 12.07 -16.56 17.48
N ASP A 144 11.94 -15.27 17.19
CA ASP A 144 11.02 -14.77 16.16
C ASP A 144 11.49 -15.25 14.75
N GLU A 145 12.78 -15.15 14.44
CA GLU A 145 13.38 -15.66 13.19
C GLU A 145 13.25 -17.18 13.07
N LEU A 146 13.48 -17.91 14.16
CA LEU A 146 13.34 -19.38 14.18
C LEU A 146 11.89 -19.81 13.93
N ASN A 147 10.94 -19.11 14.53
CA ASN A 147 9.53 -19.39 14.31
C ASN A 147 9.12 -19.15 12.85
N ASN A 148 9.50 -18.01 12.28
CA ASN A 148 9.27 -17.68 10.86
C ASN A 148 9.94 -18.69 9.93
N TRP A 149 11.16 -19.11 10.23
CA TRP A 149 11.87 -20.13 9.44
C TRP A 149 11.15 -21.47 9.49
N ASN A 150 10.72 -21.94 10.68
CA ASN A 150 9.97 -23.18 10.82
C ASN A 150 8.66 -23.15 10.02
N GLU A 151 7.90 -22.06 10.11
CA GLU A 151 6.62 -21.88 9.42
C GLU A 151 6.83 -21.94 7.89
N LEU A 152 7.82 -21.22 7.37
CA LEU A 152 8.16 -21.24 5.94
C LEU A 152 8.61 -22.62 5.45
N GLN A 153 9.39 -23.38 6.26
CA GLN A 153 9.80 -24.73 5.92
C GLN A 153 8.60 -25.70 5.86
N GLU A 154 7.65 -25.56 6.81
CA GLU A 154 6.43 -26.36 6.82
C GLU A 154 5.54 -26.07 5.61
N ILE A 155 5.33 -24.78 5.30
CA ILE A 155 4.59 -24.34 4.11
C ILE A 155 5.26 -24.90 2.85
N SER A 156 6.57 -24.71 2.69
CA SER A 156 7.33 -25.19 1.52
C SER A 156 7.20 -26.69 1.33
N ALA A 157 7.33 -27.46 2.40
CA ALA A 157 7.17 -28.92 2.36
C ALA A 157 5.76 -29.36 1.91
N GLY A 158 4.72 -28.62 2.33
CA GLY A 158 3.34 -28.87 1.92
C GLY A 158 3.05 -28.44 0.48
N ILE A 159 3.57 -27.29 0.05
CA ILE A 159 3.49 -26.81 -1.35
C ILE A 159 4.04 -27.87 -2.32
N LYS A 160 5.19 -28.46 -1.99
CA LYS A 160 5.81 -29.53 -2.76
C LYS A 160 4.93 -30.78 -2.88
N LYS A 161 4.09 -31.04 -1.89
CA LYS A 161 3.13 -32.15 -1.87
C LYS A 161 1.78 -31.80 -2.49
N LYS A 162 1.62 -30.57 -2.98
CA LYS A 162 0.35 -30.03 -3.48
C LYS A 162 -0.78 -30.06 -2.42
N ASP A 163 -0.44 -29.81 -1.16
CA ASP A 163 -1.36 -29.85 -0.05
C ASP A 163 -2.22 -28.56 0.00
N PRO A 164 -3.57 -28.65 -0.11
CA PRO A 164 -4.46 -27.49 -0.12
C PRO A 164 -4.38 -26.62 1.14
N GLU A 165 -4.12 -27.21 2.33
CA GLU A 165 -3.99 -26.43 3.56
C GLU A 165 -2.69 -25.61 3.56
N SER A 166 -1.61 -26.15 2.98
CA SER A 166 -0.35 -25.42 2.81
C SER A 166 -0.48 -24.29 1.77
N TYR A 167 -1.33 -24.43 0.76
CA TYR A 167 -1.68 -23.35 -0.15
C TYR A 167 -2.35 -22.19 0.59
N LYS A 168 -3.32 -22.50 1.44
CA LYS A 168 -3.98 -21.51 2.29
C LYS A 168 -3.00 -20.83 3.24
N ASN A 169 -2.14 -21.61 3.91
CA ASN A 169 -1.13 -21.08 4.83
C ASN A 169 -0.14 -20.15 4.11
N ALA A 170 0.29 -20.47 2.88
CA ALA A 170 1.12 -19.60 2.08
C ALA A 170 0.45 -18.23 1.81
N LEU A 171 -0.79 -18.23 1.34
CA LEU A 171 -1.52 -16.99 1.09
C LEU A 171 -1.82 -16.19 2.38
N GLN A 172 -1.99 -16.86 3.52
CA GLN A 172 -2.15 -16.19 4.82
C GLN A 172 -0.83 -15.59 5.32
N TYR A 173 0.29 -16.30 5.15
CA TYR A 173 1.60 -15.84 5.60
C TYR A 173 2.06 -14.59 4.84
N PHE A 174 1.93 -14.60 3.52
CA PHE A 174 2.38 -13.49 2.67
C PHE A 174 1.34 -12.37 2.52
N ASP A 175 0.07 -12.66 2.78
CA ASP A 175 -1.07 -11.73 2.69
C ASP A 175 -1.08 -10.86 1.41
N PRO A 176 -0.99 -11.48 0.19
CA PRO A 176 -0.87 -10.73 -1.07
C PRO A 176 -2.12 -9.93 -1.42
N PHE A 177 -3.20 -10.10 -0.68
CA PHE A 177 -4.50 -9.49 -0.92
C PHE A 177 -4.90 -8.44 0.13
N SER A 178 -3.97 -8.01 0.99
CA SER A 178 -4.24 -7.04 2.06
C SER A 178 -4.78 -5.70 1.54
N ASP A 179 -4.39 -5.28 0.34
CA ASP A 179 -4.84 -4.04 -0.31
C ASP A 179 -6.12 -4.19 -1.16
N ILE A 180 -6.60 -5.42 -1.39
CA ILE A 180 -7.80 -5.66 -2.21
C ILE A 180 -9.07 -5.07 -1.59
N GLY A 181 -9.12 -4.99 -0.26
CA GLY A 181 -10.20 -4.31 0.45
C GLY A 181 -10.35 -2.84 0.07
N GLU A 182 -9.26 -2.16 -0.29
CA GLU A 182 -9.28 -0.79 -0.78
C GLU A 182 -9.94 -0.64 -2.16
N LEU A 183 -9.98 -1.75 -2.91
CA LEU A 183 -10.68 -1.85 -4.20
C LEU A 183 -12.17 -2.22 -4.05
N GLY A 184 -12.72 -2.16 -2.83
CA GLY A 184 -14.14 -2.45 -2.53
C GLY A 184 -14.53 -3.90 -2.78
N THR A 185 -13.59 -4.85 -2.65
CA THR A 185 -13.81 -6.26 -2.90
C THR A 185 -13.44 -7.12 -1.69
N THR A 186 -14.07 -8.29 -1.58
CA THR A 186 -13.66 -9.36 -0.66
C THR A 186 -13.48 -10.64 -1.46
N ILE A 187 -12.61 -11.54 -0.98
CA ILE A 187 -12.25 -12.76 -1.69
C ILE A 187 -12.54 -13.96 -0.80
N SER A 188 -13.12 -15.00 -1.38
CA SER A 188 -13.21 -16.31 -0.75
C SER A 188 -12.53 -17.36 -1.63
N PHE A 189 -11.83 -18.29 -0.98
CA PHE A 189 -11.01 -19.31 -1.63
C PHE A 189 -11.53 -20.71 -1.33
N ASN A 190 -11.52 -21.57 -2.36
CA ASN A 190 -11.65 -23.01 -2.20
C ASN A 190 -10.42 -23.67 -2.85
N PHE A 191 -9.61 -24.33 -2.03
CA PHE A 191 -8.32 -24.90 -2.43
C PHE A 191 -8.47 -26.37 -2.79
N GLU A 192 -7.93 -26.75 -3.93
CA GLU A 192 -7.82 -28.12 -4.43
C GLU A 192 -6.34 -28.44 -4.77
N GLU A 193 -5.99 -29.70 -4.95
CA GLU A 193 -4.60 -30.12 -5.23
C GLU A 193 -3.97 -29.43 -6.44
N ASN A 194 -4.73 -29.28 -7.52
CA ASN A 194 -4.21 -28.79 -8.81
C ASN A 194 -4.81 -27.45 -9.24
N HIS A 195 -5.78 -26.92 -8.52
CA HIS A 195 -6.41 -25.65 -8.86
C HIS A 195 -6.99 -24.95 -7.64
N ILE A 196 -7.39 -23.73 -7.84
CA ILE A 196 -8.07 -22.92 -6.85
C ILE A 196 -9.32 -22.30 -7.45
N ASP A 197 -10.43 -22.37 -6.71
CA ASP A 197 -11.66 -21.63 -7.02
C ASP A 197 -11.74 -20.40 -6.15
N ILE A 198 -11.96 -19.26 -6.78
CA ILE A 198 -11.96 -17.96 -6.10
C ILE A 198 -13.27 -17.24 -6.44
N ASP A 199 -14.03 -16.88 -5.42
CA ASP A 199 -15.15 -15.98 -5.56
C ASP A 199 -14.73 -14.57 -5.12
N LEU A 200 -14.74 -13.65 -6.08
CA LEU A 200 -14.43 -12.24 -5.91
C LEU A 200 -15.74 -11.47 -5.75
N HIS A 201 -16.04 -11.05 -4.53
CA HIS A 201 -17.26 -10.31 -4.20
C HIS A 201 -17.07 -8.83 -4.47
N VAL A 202 -17.73 -8.31 -5.49
CA VAL A 202 -17.50 -6.95 -5.99
C VAL A 202 -18.59 -5.98 -5.53
N ASN A 203 -18.17 -4.80 -5.06
CA ASN A 203 -19.04 -3.71 -4.68
C ASN A 203 -18.80 -2.49 -5.60
N SER A 204 -19.53 -2.44 -6.72
CA SER A 204 -19.35 -1.41 -7.75
C SER A 204 -19.64 0.01 -7.28
N LEU A 205 -20.51 0.18 -6.29
CA LEU A 205 -20.97 1.51 -5.85
C LEU A 205 -19.88 2.29 -5.11
N ASP A 206 -18.91 1.58 -4.52
CA ASP A 206 -17.88 2.19 -3.69
C ASP A 206 -16.58 2.48 -4.46
N VAL A 207 -16.36 1.81 -5.60
CA VAL A 207 -15.09 1.86 -6.34
C VAL A 207 -15.18 2.67 -7.62
N ILE A 208 -16.25 2.50 -8.41
CA ILE A 208 -16.34 3.17 -9.71
C ILE A 208 -16.96 4.55 -9.54
N PRO A 209 -16.20 5.64 -9.87
CA PRO A 209 -16.74 6.99 -9.76
C PRO A 209 -17.87 7.21 -10.76
N ASP A 210 -19.01 7.76 -10.29
CA ASP A 210 -20.15 8.15 -11.13
C ASP A 210 -19.98 9.52 -11.78
N TYR A 211 -18.82 10.16 -11.58
CA TYR A 211 -18.49 11.47 -12.09
C TYR A 211 -17.08 11.52 -12.70
N GLU A 212 -16.86 12.54 -13.52
CA GLU A 212 -15.54 12.95 -14.01
C GLU A 212 -15.20 14.35 -13.52
N LEU A 213 -13.92 14.58 -13.29
CA LEU A 213 -13.35 15.89 -13.01
C LEU A 213 -12.62 16.40 -14.26
N ARG A 214 -12.87 17.65 -14.60
CA ARG A 214 -12.19 18.34 -15.71
C ARG A 214 -11.85 19.76 -15.31
N GLN A 215 -10.80 20.29 -15.89
CA GLN A 215 -10.50 21.71 -15.79
C GLN A 215 -11.15 22.46 -16.94
N THR A 216 -11.88 23.53 -16.64
CA THR A 216 -12.49 24.41 -17.66
C THR A 216 -11.42 25.25 -18.35
N SER A 217 -11.76 25.86 -19.49
CA SER A 217 -10.86 26.81 -20.18
C SER A 217 -10.45 28.02 -19.33
N THR A 218 -11.22 28.34 -18.29
CA THR A 218 -10.91 29.39 -17.32
C THR A 218 -10.10 28.91 -16.12
N GLY A 219 -9.69 27.62 -16.11
CA GLY A 219 -8.89 27.02 -15.04
C GLY A 219 -9.68 26.52 -13.84
N LYS A 220 -11.02 26.60 -13.83
CA LYS A 220 -11.86 26.14 -12.71
C LYS A 220 -12.13 24.66 -12.79
N LEU A 221 -12.28 24.03 -11.62
CA LEU A 221 -12.71 22.63 -11.53
C LEU A 221 -14.18 22.49 -11.96
N SER A 222 -14.44 21.48 -12.80
CA SER A 222 -15.79 21.09 -13.24
C SER A 222 -16.00 19.62 -12.89
N LYS A 223 -17.08 19.32 -12.17
CA LYS A 223 -17.54 17.97 -11.87
C LYS A 223 -18.78 17.69 -12.67
N LYS A 224 -18.81 16.59 -13.43
CA LYS A 224 -19.96 16.14 -14.23
C LYS A 224 -20.19 14.66 -14.04
N ASN A 225 -21.45 14.24 -13.99
CA ASN A 225 -21.76 12.81 -13.99
C ASN A 225 -21.37 12.20 -15.32
N ILE A 226 -20.75 11.02 -15.27
CA ILE A 226 -20.40 10.26 -16.48
C ILE A 226 -21.63 9.56 -17.05
N PRO A 227 -21.68 9.34 -18.39
CA PRO A 227 -22.72 8.54 -19.00
C PRO A 227 -22.71 7.11 -18.44
N LYS A 228 -23.89 6.50 -18.32
CA LYS A 228 -24.02 5.12 -17.83
C LYS A 228 -23.17 4.11 -18.63
N THR A 229 -23.01 4.34 -19.93
CA THR A 229 -22.14 3.52 -20.78
C THR A 229 -20.68 3.57 -20.33
N ARG A 230 -20.16 4.76 -20.02
CA ARG A 230 -18.80 4.93 -19.54
C ARG A 230 -18.61 4.33 -18.15
N TYR A 231 -19.59 4.50 -17.27
CA TYR A 231 -19.57 3.85 -15.95
C TYR A 231 -19.50 2.32 -16.08
N ASN A 232 -20.34 1.73 -16.95
CA ASN A 232 -20.34 0.29 -17.16
C ASN A 232 -19.02 -0.21 -17.77
N GLU A 233 -18.41 0.53 -18.69
CA GLU A 233 -17.09 0.19 -19.27
C GLU A 233 -16.00 0.20 -18.19
N LEU A 234 -15.91 1.24 -17.36
CA LEU A 234 -14.97 1.29 -16.25
C LEU A 234 -15.17 0.13 -15.28
N TYR A 235 -16.42 -0.22 -15.01
CA TYR A 235 -16.76 -1.36 -14.15
C TYR A 235 -16.32 -2.70 -14.76
N GLN A 236 -16.53 -2.89 -16.06
CA GLN A 236 -16.07 -4.08 -16.77
C GLN A 236 -14.54 -4.22 -16.71
N ASP A 237 -13.83 -3.16 -17.07
CA ASP A 237 -12.37 -3.13 -17.06
C ASP A 237 -11.82 -3.41 -15.67
N HIS A 238 -12.41 -2.80 -14.64
CA HIS A 238 -12.01 -3.02 -13.26
C HIS A 238 -12.17 -4.49 -12.83
N ILE A 239 -13.31 -5.11 -13.10
CA ILE A 239 -13.57 -6.51 -12.72
C ILE A 239 -12.62 -7.45 -13.46
N CYS A 240 -12.42 -7.26 -14.77
CA CYS A 240 -11.51 -8.07 -15.55
C CYS A 240 -10.06 -7.89 -15.09
N SER A 241 -9.66 -6.64 -14.82
CA SER A 241 -8.33 -6.29 -14.31
C SER A 241 -8.07 -6.91 -12.93
N ALA A 242 -9.02 -6.78 -12.00
CA ALA A 242 -8.91 -7.37 -10.65
C ALA A 242 -8.84 -8.91 -10.70
N SER A 243 -9.64 -9.54 -11.56
CA SER A 243 -9.60 -11.00 -11.76
C SER A 243 -8.24 -11.46 -12.27
N MET A 244 -7.65 -10.76 -13.23
CA MET A 244 -6.30 -11.06 -13.73
C MET A 244 -5.23 -10.89 -12.66
N ARG A 245 -5.30 -9.82 -11.85
CA ARG A 245 -4.38 -9.60 -10.74
C ARG A 245 -4.43 -10.74 -9.73
N ILE A 246 -5.64 -11.13 -9.32
CA ILE A 246 -5.83 -12.22 -8.36
C ILE A 246 -5.21 -13.52 -8.87
N ALA A 247 -5.43 -13.87 -10.16
CA ALA A 247 -4.84 -15.04 -10.76
C ALA A 247 -3.30 -14.99 -10.73
N ARG A 248 -2.71 -13.85 -11.10
CA ARG A 248 -1.26 -13.64 -11.09
C ARG A 248 -0.67 -13.75 -9.70
N GLU A 249 -1.29 -13.11 -8.71
CA GLU A 249 -0.85 -13.21 -7.31
C GLU A 249 -0.89 -14.65 -6.83
N VAL A 250 -1.96 -15.40 -7.12
CA VAL A 250 -2.03 -16.82 -6.75
C VAL A 250 -0.92 -17.63 -7.41
N PHE A 251 -0.61 -17.41 -8.68
CA PHE A 251 0.47 -18.10 -9.38
C PHE A 251 1.86 -17.70 -8.90
N ALA A 252 2.02 -16.51 -8.34
CA ALA A 252 3.28 -16.10 -7.73
C ALA A 252 3.62 -16.94 -6.48
N TYR A 253 2.62 -17.46 -5.78
CA TYR A 253 2.79 -18.23 -4.55
C TYR A 253 2.54 -19.72 -4.72
N LEU A 254 1.65 -20.15 -5.64
CA LEU A 254 1.15 -21.51 -5.71
C LEU A 254 1.45 -22.17 -7.07
N PRO A 255 2.04 -23.39 -7.08
CA PRO A 255 2.31 -24.13 -8.31
C PRO A 255 1.08 -24.94 -8.76
N ILE A 256 -0.01 -24.25 -9.08
CA ILE A 256 -1.28 -24.84 -9.52
C ILE A 256 -1.43 -24.80 -11.04
N ASP A 257 -2.26 -25.68 -11.59
CA ASP A 257 -2.45 -25.81 -13.03
C ASP A 257 -3.35 -24.70 -13.60
N TYR A 258 -4.32 -24.21 -12.81
CA TYR A 258 -5.17 -23.06 -13.16
C TYR A 258 -5.84 -22.46 -11.93
N ALA A 259 -6.26 -21.20 -12.06
CA ALA A 259 -7.16 -20.53 -11.13
C ALA A 259 -8.50 -20.26 -11.81
N ARG A 260 -9.62 -20.68 -11.19
CA ARG A 260 -10.97 -20.29 -11.61
C ARG A 260 -11.45 -19.14 -10.77
N ILE A 261 -11.71 -18.00 -11.40
CA ILE A 261 -12.16 -16.78 -10.71
C ILE A 261 -13.58 -16.44 -11.14
N ASN A 262 -14.45 -16.24 -10.16
CA ASN A 262 -15.83 -15.84 -10.36
C ASN A 262 -16.06 -14.48 -9.71
N ALA A 263 -16.34 -13.46 -10.50
CA ALA A 263 -16.78 -12.19 -9.95
C ALA A 263 -18.26 -12.28 -9.58
N MET A 264 -18.54 -12.07 -8.29
CA MET A 264 -19.87 -12.17 -7.70
C MET A 264 -20.41 -10.77 -7.39
N ALA A 265 -21.59 -10.45 -7.87
CA ALA A 265 -22.26 -9.17 -7.63
C ALA A 265 -23.65 -9.35 -7.05
N LYS A 266 -24.08 -8.40 -6.23
CA LYS A 266 -25.46 -8.36 -5.72
C LYS A 266 -26.40 -7.84 -6.79
N ILE A 267 -27.19 -8.71 -7.36
CA ILE A 267 -28.15 -8.42 -8.44
C ILE A 267 -29.56 -8.88 -8.03
N VAL A 268 -30.58 -8.12 -8.43
CA VAL A 268 -31.96 -8.52 -8.18
C VAL A 268 -32.28 -9.76 -9.02
N ASN A 269 -32.58 -10.86 -8.36
CA ASN A 269 -33.09 -12.05 -9.02
C ASN A 269 -34.53 -11.78 -9.47
N THR A 270 -34.76 -11.68 -10.78
CA THR A 270 -36.07 -11.35 -11.35
C THR A 270 -37.13 -12.42 -11.10
N LYS A 271 -36.74 -13.63 -10.70
CA LYS A 271 -37.67 -14.72 -10.36
C LYS A 271 -38.19 -14.61 -8.92
N THR A 272 -37.34 -14.15 -7.99
CA THR A 272 -37.64 -14.05 -6.55
C THR A 272 -37.91 -12.62 -6.10
N GLY A 273 -37.45 -11.60 -6.85
CA GLY A 273 -37.50 -10.19 -6.48
C GLY A 273 -36.48 -9.83 -5.36
N HIS A 274 -35.66 -10.77 -4.90
CA HIS A 274 -34.66 -10.53 -3.88
C HIS A 274 -33.31 -10.15 -4.46
N LEU A 275 -32.54 -9.37 -3.70
CA LEU A 275 -31.16 -9.07 -4.00
C LEU A 275 -30.32 -10.29 -3.61
N GLU A 276 -29.73 -10.96 -4.58
CA GLU A 276 -28.96 -12.16 -4.40
C GLU A 276 -27.56 -11.96 -4.98
N GLU A 277 -26.59 -12.63 -4.41
CA GLU A 277 -25.22 -12.63 -4.92
C GLU A 277 -25.11 -13.63 -6.06
N GLN A 278 -24.75 -13.16 -7.27
CA GLN A 278 -24.78 -13.95 -8.48
C GLN A 278 -23.51 -13.69 -9.32
N PRO A 279 -22.99 -14.70 -10.05
CA PRO A 279 -21.82 -14.53 -10.88
C PRO A 279 -22.12 -13.68 -12.11
N ILE A 280 -21.20 -12.75 -12.41
CA ILE A 280 -21.24 -11.84 -13.55
C ILE A 280 -20.07 -12.03 -14.51
N LEU A 281 -18.97 -12.60 -14.01
CA LEU A 281 -17.83 -13.09 -14.77
C LEU A 281 -17.38 -14.39 -14.15
N SER A 282 -17.08 -15.40 -14.97
CA SER A 282 -16.38 -16.61 -14.56
C SER A 282 -15.32 -16.91 -15.59
N VAL A 283 -14.08 -17.08 -15.15
CA VAL A 283 -12.92 -17.25 -16.03
C VAL A 283 -11.92 -18.24 -15.44
N ILE A 284 -11.35 -19.07 -16.29
CA ILE A 284 -10.28 -20.00 -15.96
C ILE A 284 -8.97 -19.46 -16.51
N PHE A 285 -8.05 -19.15 -15.64
CA PHE A 285 -6.73 -18.66 -15.97
C PHE A 285 -5.70 -19.80 -15.86
N PRO A 286 -5.11 -20.27 -16.96
CA PRO A 286 -3.88 -21.07 -16.92
C PRO A 286 -2.66 -20.13 -16.80
N PRO A 287 -1.63 -20.44 -15.95
CA PRO A 287 -0.48 -19.55 -15.75
C PRO A 287 0.25 -19.25 -17.07
N GLN A 288 0.48 -20.23 -17.93
CA GLN A 288 1.21 -20.06 -19.18
C GLN A 288 0.51 -19.09 -20.14
N THR A 289 -0.82 -19.06 -20.14
CA THR A 289 -1.59 -18.14 -20.99
C THR A 289 -1.44 -16.70 -20.47
N ILE A 290 -1.60 -16.48 -19.16
CA ILE A 290 -1.51 -15.14 -18.59
C ILE A 290 -0.09 -14.56 -18.67
N GLU A 291 0.94 -15.40 -18.49
CA GLU A 291 2.36 -15.04 -18.65
C GLU A 291 2.75 -14.68 -20.08
N SER A 292 2.04 -15.22 -21.07
CA SER A 292 2.30 -14.92 -22.49
C SER A 292 1.79 -13.56 -22.94
N LEU A 293 0.94 -12.89 -22.14
CA LEU A 293 0.36 -11.60 -22.48
C LEU A 293 1.29 -10.42 -22.14
N ASN A 294 1.26 -9.39 -22.95
CA ASN A 294 1.90 -8.11 -22.60
C ASN A 294 0.97 -7.29 -21.69
N LEU A 295 1.07 -7.52 -20.39
CA LEU A 295 0.19 -6.95 -19.38
C LEU A 295 0.26 -5.42 -19.27
N GLU A 296 1.31 -4.79 -19.80
CA GLU A 296 1.44 -3.33 -19.80
C GLU A 296 0.52 -2.65 -20.82
N THR A 297 0.14 -3.36 -21.89
CA THR A 297 -0.56 -2.76 -23.03
C THR A 297 -1.91 -3.37 -23.35
N ILE A 298 -2.30 -4.46 -22.69
CA ILE A 298 -3.59 -5.10 -22.95
C ILE A 298 -4.76 -4.27 -22.41
N ASP A 299 -5.92 -4.40 -23.04
CA ASP A 299 -7.20 -4.08 -22.45
C ASP A 299 -7.69 -5.29 -21.62
N PRO A 300 -7.99 -5.13 -20.32
CA PRO A 300 -8.36 -6.26 -19.46
C PRO A 300 -9.64 -6.96 -19.92
N SER A 301 -10.63 -6.22 -20.39
CA SER A 301 -11.90 -6.79 -20.82
C SER A 301 -11.79 -7.53 -22.15
N ASP A 302 -11.04 -7.00 -23.12
CA ASP A 302 -10.75 -7.65 -24.38
C ASP A 302 -9.88 -8.90 -24.20
N SER A 303 -8.95 -8.87 -23.25
CA SER A 303 -8.04 -9.98 -22.97
C SER A 303 -8.73 -11.24 -22.44
N MET A 304 -9.95 -11.12 -21.90
CA MET A 304 -10.74 -12.30 -21.48
C MET A 304 -10.95 -13.32 -22.60
N GLN A 305 -10.90 -12.89 -23.86
CA GLN A 305 -11.02 -13.76 -25.02
C GLN A 305 -9.87 -14.78 -25.15
N ASN A 306 -8.75 -14.57 -24.47
CA ASN A 306 -7.63 -15.54 -24.43
C ASN A 306 -7.89 -16.71 -23.47
N PHE A 307 -8.97 -16.66 -22.69
CA PHE A 307 -9.28 -17.61 -21.62
C PHE A 307 -10.64 -18.27 -21.83
N VAL A 308 -10.81 -19.44 -21.25
CA VAL A 308 -12.13 -20.04 -21.13
C VAL A 308 -12.92 -19.22 -20.12
N HIS A 309 -13.93 -18.50 -20.59
CA HIS A 309 -14.70 -17.59 -19.75
C HIS A 309 -16.19 -17.58 -20.09
N ASN A 310 -16.99 -17.14 -19.15
CA ASN A 310 -18.40 -16.78 -19.33
C ASN A 310 -18.60 -15.36 -18.82
N MET A 311 -19.03 -14.45 -19.70
CA MET A 311 -19.31 -13.06 -19.41
C MET A 311 -20.42 -12.57 -20.35
N ASN A 312 -21.47 -11.97 -19.79
CA ASN A 312 -22.53 -11.35 -20.56
C ASN A 312 -22.63 -9.87 -20.19
N PHE A 313 -21.97 -9.05 -21.01
CA PHE A 313 -21.84 -7.61 -20.80
C PHE A 313 -22.44 -6.80 -21.95
N ASN A 314 -23.09 -5.70 -21.59
CA ASN A 314 -23.61 -4.72 -22.52
C ASN A 314 -23.33 -3.30 -22.00
N LYS A 315 -22.75 -2.42 -22.84
CA LYS A 315 -22.35 -1.07 -22.44
C LYS A 315 -23.49 -0.23 -21.82
N THR A 316 -24.70 -0.41 -22.28
CA THR A 316 -25.88 0.35 -21.79
C THR A 316 -26.52 -0.27 -20.55
N LYS A 317 -26.50 -1.60 -20.44
CA LYS A 317 -27.18 -2.36 -19.37
C LYS A 317 -26.21 -2.76 -18.25
N GLY A 318 -24.92 -2.90 -18.54
CA GLY A 318 -23.92 -3.47 -17.67
C GLY A 318 -23.85 -4.99 -17.77
N PHE A 319 -23.38 -5.65 -16.73
CA PHE A 319 -23.33 -7.10 -16.62
C PHE A 319 -24.72 -7.73 -16.45
N SER A 320 -24.87 -8.92 -16.98
CA SER A 320 -25.98 -9.83 -16.71
C SER A 320 -25.46 -11.05 -15.96
N VAL A 321 -26.34 -11.70 -15.22
CA VAL A 321 -26.03 -12.95 -14.52
C VAL A 321 -25.65 -14.05 -15.52
N ILE A 322 -24.63 -14.83 -15.17
CA ILE A 322 -24.13 -15.95 -15.98
C ILE A 322 -24.04 -17.21 -15.12
N GLU A 323 -23.74 -18.34 -15.72
CA GLU A 323 -23.34 -19.56 -15.01
C GLU A 323 -21.82 -19.62 -14.87
N LYS A 324 -21.33 -20.16 -13.76
CA LYS A 324 -19.89 -20.38 -13.57
C LYS A 324 -19.39 -21.36 -14.63
N VAL A 325 -18.17 -21.11 -15.13
CA VAL A 325 -17.52 -22.02 -16.10
C VAL A 325 -17.18 -23.33 -15.42
N GLU A 326 -17.54 -24.43 -16.06
CA GLU A 326 -17.14 -25.78 -15.65
C GLU A 326 -16.16 -26.36 -16.69
N LEU A 327 -15.03 -26.90 -16.22
CA LEU A 327 -14.18 -27.70 -17.08
C LEU A 327 -14.87 -29.04 -17.31
N GLN A 328 -15.16 -29.37 -18.56
CA GLN A 328 -15.59 -30.72 -18.92
C GLN A 328 -14.44 -31.64 -18.56
N LYS A 329 -14.74 -32.63 -17.68
CA LYS A 329 -13.80 -33.69 -17.27
C LYS A 329 -13.39 -34.56 -18.46
#